data_642dc302436a84926f2ef95247af6b94
#
_entry.id   642dc302436a84926f2ef95247af6b94
#
_cell.length_a   1.000
_cell.length_b   1.000
_cell.length_c   1.000
_cell.angle_alpha   90.00
_cell.angle_beta   90.00
_cell.angle_gamma   90.00
#
_symmetry.space_group_name_H-M   'P 1'
#
loop_
_entity.id
_entity.type
_entity.pdbx_description
1 polymer ?
#
loop_
_entity_poly.entity_id
_entity_poly.type
_entity_poly.pdbx_seq_one_letter_code
_entity_poly.pdbx_strand_id
1 'polypeptide(L)'
;MTSVLLRHASAGERHDFEHDDRRRPLDKKGRRQSDELVELLRPFGVRRILSSPYVRCVQTVEPLAAALGVELEEDGRLAEGAGAAAAALLMEDGVVCCTHGDIVEALVGGDLKKGAAYVLEDGEVVRELPAP
;
A
#
# COMPACT_ATOMS: atom_id res chain seq x y z
N MET A 1 -17.07 -8.69 0.32
CA MET A 1 -16.04 -8.08 1.18
C MET A 1 -14.98 -7.44 0.30
N THR A 2 -14.77 -6.16 0.48
CA THR A 2 -13.86 -5.37 -0.36
C THR A 2 -12.56 -5.08 0.37
N SER A 3 -11.43 -5.34 -0.28
CA SER A 3 -10.11 -4.97 0.22
C SER A 3 -9.31 -4.26 -0.87
N VAL A 4 -8.28 -3.53 -0.48
CA VAL A 4 -7.39 -2.81 -1.39
C VAL A 4 -5.95 -3.21 -1.11
N LEU A 5 -5.26 -3.64 -2.16
CA LEU A 5 -3.83 -3.95 -2.11
C LEU A 5 -3.09 -2.85 -2.87
N LEU A 6 -2.35 -2.04 -2.13
CA LEU A 6 -1.71 -0.83 -2.63
C LEU A 6 -0.19 -1.00 -2.64
N ARG A 7 0.44 -0.73 -3.77
CA ARG A 7 1.90 -0.59 -3.80
C ARG A 7 2.28 0.82 -3.36
N HIS A 8 3.34 0.93 -2.53
CA HIS A 8 3.81 2.24 -2.06
C HIS A 8 4.05 3.21 -3.22
N ALA A 9 3.92 4.49 -2.93
CA ALA A 9 4.12 5.56 -3.90
C ALA A 9 5.60 5.75 -4.26
N SER A 10 5.88 6.66 -5.18
CA SER A 10 7.23 6.93 -5.68
C SER A 10 8.19 7.31 -4.54
N ALA A 11 9.37 6.70 -4.51
CA ALA A 11 10.32 6.85 -3.42
C ALA A 11 11.79 6.96 -3.91
N GLY A 12 12.00 7.45 -5.13
CA GLY A 12 13.33 7.55 -5.72
C GLY A 12 13.94 6.18 -6.00
N GLU A 13 15.25 6.15 -6.14
CA GLU A 13 15.98 4.95 -6.47
C GLU A 13 16.76 4.42 -5.26
N ARG A 14 16.74 3.11 -5.06
CA ARG A 14 17.41 2.45 -3.94
C ARG A 14 18.90 2.78 -3.88
N HIS A 15 19.58 2.74 -5.04
CA HIS A 15 21.03 2.95 -5.10
C HIS A 15 21.45 4.40 -4.85
N ASP A 16 20.52 5.35 -4.91
CA ASP A 16 20.79 6.77 -4.63
C ASP A 16 20.62 7.11 -3.14
N PHE A 17 20.15 6.17 -2.33
CA PHE A 17 19.93 6.37 -0.91
C PHE A 17 21.06 5.71 -0.10
N GLU A 18 21.84 6.50 0.61
CA GLU A 18 23.06 6.06 1.32
C GLU A 18 22.81 5.40 2.67
N HIS A 19 21.56 5.38 3.15
CA HIS A 19 21.18 4.79 4.43
C HIS A 19 20.49 3.45 4.24
N ASP A 20 19.99 2.88 5.34
CA ASP A 20 19.19 1.66 5.31
C ASP A 20 17.95 1.87 4.42
N ASP A 21 17.77 1.02 3.42
CA ASP A 21 16.68 1.12 2.45
C ASP A 21 15.29 1.14 3.11
N ARG A 22 15.14 0.53 4.27
CA ARG A 22 13.86 0.57 5.02
C ARG A 22 13.47 1.99 5.42
N ARG A 23 14.42 2.90 5.49
CA ARG A 23 14.23 4.29 5.90
C ARG A 23 14.07 5.25 4.71
N ARG A 24 14.16 4.75 3.49
CA ARG A 24 14.05 5.58 2.30
C ARG A 24 12.64 6.15 2.18
N PRO A 25 12.48 7.49 2.23
CA PRO A 25 11.16 8.13 2.22
C PRO A 25 10.60 8.26 0.81
N LEU A 26 9.34 8.65 0.73
CA LEU A 26 8.74 9.08 -0.54
C LEU A 26 9.50 10.30 -1.07
N ASP A 27 9.61 10.37 -2.40
CA ASP A 27 10.08 11.56 -3.08
C ASP A 27 8.92 12.56 -3.24
N LYS A 28 9.18 13.68 -3.94
CA LYS A 28 8.17 14.72 -4.14
C LYS A 28 6.95 14.19 -4.89
N LYS A 29 7.18 13.40 -5.92
CA LYS A 29 6.10 12.76 -6.70
C LYS A 29 5.28 11.82 -5.80
N GLY A 30 5.96 11.02 -4.97
CA GLY A 30 5.29 10.08 -4.07
C GLY A 30 4.44 10.77 -3.02
N ARG A 31 4.90 11.90 -2.49
CA ARG A 31 4.10 12.68 -1.54
C ARG A 31 2.83 13.23 -2.19
N ARG A 32 2.92 13.68 -3.44
CA ARG A 32 1.74 14.11 -4.20
C ARG A 32 0.79 12.94 -4.42
N GLN A 33 1.31 11.77 -4.80
CA GLN A 33 0.52 10.56 -4.98
C GLN A 33 -0.21 10.17 -3.68
N SER A 34 0.49 10.23 -2.54
CA SER A 34 -0.12 9.88 -1.25
C SER A 34 -1.29 10.81 -0.90
N ASP A 35 -1.19 12.10 -1.22
CA ASP A 35 -2.28 13.03 -1.00
C ASP A 35 -3.47 12.73 -1.91
N GLU A 36 -3.21 12.42 -3.18
CA GLU A 36 -4.27 12.12 -4.16
C GLU A 36 -4.95 10.77 -3.89
N LEU A 37 -4.26 9.82 -3.26
CA LEU A 37 -4.85 8.55 -2.87
C LEU A 37 -6.00 8.69 -1.87
N VAL A 38 -6.04 9.77 -1.10
CA VAL A 38 -7.10 9.99 -0.11
C VAL A 38 -8.47 9.95 -0.77
N GLU A 39 -8.68 10.77 -1.81
CA GLU A 39 -9.97 10.82 -2.49
C GLU A 39 -10.21 9.57 -3.35
N LEU A 40 -9.15 8.99 -3.90
CA LEU A 40 -9.25 7.79 -4.71
C LEU A 40 -9.74 6.58 -3.92
N LEU A 41 -9.30 6.44 -2.68
CA LEU A 41 -9.62 5.29 -1.82
C LEU A 41 -10.79 5.52 -0.89
N ARG A 42 -11.20 6.77 -0.68
CA ARG A 42 -12.34 7.10 0.19
C ARG A 42 -13.61 6.30 -0.13
N PRO A 43 -13.99 6.09 -1.41
CA PRO A 43 -15.23 5.38 -1.74
C PRO A 43 -15.28 3.90 -1.31
N PHE A 44 -14.15 3.30 -0.95
CA PHE A 44 -14.09 1.85 -0.68
C PHE A 44 -14.43 1.45 0.76
N GLY A 45 -14.97 2.37 1.56
CA GLY A 45 -15.42 2.03 2.92
C GLY A 45 -14.28 1.57 3.82
N VAL A 46 -13.19 2.30 3.81
CA VAL A 46 -11.97 1.93 4.54
C VAL A 46 -12.21 1.91 6.04
N ARG A 47 -11.95 0.77 6.67
CA ARG A 47 -12.11 0.56 8.12
C ARG A 47 -10.78 0.30 8.83
N ARG A 48 -9.80 -0.22 8.09
CA ARG A 48 -8.51 -0.61 8.65
C ARG A 48 -7.41 -0.33 7.65
N ILE A 49 -6.30 0.24 8.11
CA ILE A 49 -5.15 0.54 7.25
C ILE A 49 -3.93 -0.14 7.84
N LEU A 50 -3.36 -1.06 7.05
CA LEU A 50 -2.16 -1.80 7.40
C LEU A 50 -1.04 -1.45 6.43
N SER A 51 0.18 -1.35 6.93
CA SER A 51 1.33 -1.00 6.11
C SER A 51 2.56 -1.82 6.45
N SER A 52 3.37 -2.12 5.44
CA SER A 52 4.76 -2.50 5.68
C SER A 52 5.39 -1.47 6.61
N PRO A 53 6.29 -1.90 7.54
CA PRO A 53 7.00 -0.95 8.40
C PRO A 53 7.96 -0.01 7.68
N TYR A 54 8.27 -0.26 6.41
CA TYR A 54 9.17 0.58 5.63
C TYR A 54 8.59 1.99 5.51
N VAL A 55 9.44 3.00 5.68
CA VAL A 55 9.01 4.41 5.70
C VAL A 55 8.17 4.78 4.46
N ARG A 56 8.60 4.35 3.26
CA ARG A 56 7.88 4.68 2.03
C ARG A 56 6.45 4.12 1.99
N CYS A 57 6.22 2.98 2.63
CA CYS A 57 4.86 2.41 2.71
C CYS A 57 4.02 3.16 3.74
N VAL A 58 4.56 3.43 4.92
CA VAL A 58 3.86 4.19 5.96
C VAL A 58 3.47 5.57 5.44
N GLN A 59 4.41 6.29 4.84
CA GLN A 59 4.14 7.63 4.29
C GLN A 59 3.08 7.61 3.19
N THR A 60 2.98 6.54 2.42
CA THR A 60 1.97 6.43 1.36
C THR A 60 0.55 6.51 1.91
N VAL A 61 0.29 5.92 3.08
CA VAL A 61 -1.06 5.83 3.66
C VAL A 61 -1.30 6.75 4.85
N GLU A 62 -0.28 7.48 5.31
CA GLU A 62 -0.47 8.45 6.40
C GLU A 62 -1.54 9.50 6.10
N PRO A 63 -1.57 10.15 4.91
CA PRO A 63 -2.62 11.12 4.61
C PRO A 63 -4.02 10.49 4.62
N LEU A 64 -4.16 9.29 4.11
CA LEU A 64 -5.43 8.56 4.10
C LEU A 64 -5.90 8.27 5.53
N ALA A 65 -5.01 7.77 6.37
CA ALA A 65 -5.31 7.48 7.77
C ALA A 65 -5.78 8.75 8.51
N ALA A 66 -5.06 9.85 8.32
CA ALA A 66 -5.41 11.12 8.94
C ALA A 66 -6.76 11.64 8.46
N ALA A 67 -7.01 11.60 7.15
CA ALA A 67 -8.25 12.11 6.55
C ALA A 67 -9.49 11.32 6.99
N LEU A 68 -9.34 10.00 7.16
CA LEU A 68 -10.45 9.12 7.53
C LEU A 68 -10.59 8.90 9.04
N GLY A 69 -9.62 9.36 9.83
CA GLY A 69 -9.59 9.10 11.27
C GLY A 69 -9.41 7.63 11.61
N VAL A 70 -8.71 6.88 10.76
CA VAL A 70 -8.44 5.45 10.94
C VAL A 70 -6.99 5.29 11.40
N GLU A 71 -6.76 4.45 12.40
CA GLU A 71 -5.43 4.18 12.88
C GLU A 71 -4.61 3.42 11.83
N LEU A 72 -3.35 3.84 11.64
CA LEU A 72 -2.41 3.16 10.75
C LEU A 72 -1.63 2.14 11.57
N GLU A 73 -1.69 0.87 11.16
CA GLU A 73 -1.01 -0.23 11.82
C GLU A 73 0.14 -0.75 10.94
N GLU A 74 1.32 -0.94 11.53
CA GLU A 74 2.42 -1.58 10.84
C GLU A 74 2.33 -3.09 10.98
N ASP A 75 2.59 -3.82 9.89
CA ASP A 75 2.53 -5.28 9.88
C ASP A 75 3.69 -5.85 9.07
N GLY A 76 4.55 -6.60 9.73
CA GLY A 76 5.75 -7.18 9.12
C GLY A 76 5.48 -8.16 7.99
N ARG A 77 4.25 -8.72 7.92
CA ARG A 77 3.85 -9.60 6.82
C ARG A 77 3.76 -8.87 5.49
N LEU A 78 3.68 -7.53 5.51
CA LEU A 78 3.66 -6.69 4.32
C LEU A 78 5.04 -6.18 3.94
N ALA A 79 6.08 -6.53 4.70
CA ALA A 79 7.45 -6.10 4.44
C ALA A 79 8.05 -6.81 3.22
N GLU A 80 8.97 -6.11 2.56
CA GLU A 80 9.73 -6.68 1.44
C GLU A 80 10.37 -8.01 1.85
N GLY A 81 10.25 -9.03 1.02
CA GLY A 81 10.79 -10.36 1.29
C GLY A 81 9.89 -11.28 2.10
N ALA A 82 8.74 -10.83 2.59
CA ALA A 82 7.86 -11.65 3.43
C ALA A 82 7.01 -12.69 2.67
N GLY A 83 7.06 -12.69 1.34
CA GLY A 83 6.29 -13.63 0.54
C GLY A 83 4.79 -13.40 0.65
N ALA A 84 4.00 -14.47 0.78
CA ALA A 84 2.54 -14.42 0.82
C ALA A 84 1.96 -14.47 2.24
N ALA A 85 2.74 -14.11 3.24
CA ALA A 85 2.32 -14.21 4.65
C ALA A 85 1.07 -13.37 4.98
N ALA A 86 0.83 -12.29 4.22
CA ALA A 86 -0.28 -11.37 4.45
C ALA A 86 -1.60 -11.78 3.76
N ALA A 87 -1.66 -12.94 3.10
CA ALA A 87 -2.82 -13.32 2.28
C ALA A 87 -4.15 -13.23 3.03
N ALA A 88 -4.19 -13.63 4.29
CA ALA A 88 -5.42 -13.59 5.08
C ALA A 88 -5.95 -12.16 5.31
N LEU A 89 -5.09 -11.16 5.29
CA LEU A 89 -5.50 -9.76 5.47
C LEU A 89 -6.41 -9.29 4.34
N LEU A 90 -6.22 -9.80 3.14
CA LEU A 90 -7.02 -9.42 1.96
C LEU A 90 -8.43 -9.96 2.01
N MET A 91 -8.74 -10.82 2.96
CA MET A 91 -10.10 -11.34 3.18
C MET A 91 -10.91 -10.49 4.15
N GLU A 92 -10.32 -9.44 4.72
CA GLU A 92 -11.03 -8.53 5.64
C GLU A 92 -11.76 -7.44 4.84
N ASP A 93 -13.01 -7.16 5.23
CA ASP A 93 -13.78 -6.08 4.61
C ASP A 93 -13.28 -4.71 5.06
N GLY A 94 -13.06 -3.82 4.09
CA GLY A 94 -12.63 -2.46 4.37
C GLY A 94 -11.15 -2.30 4.72
N VAL A 95 -10.30 -3.30 4.45
CA VAL A 95 -8.88 -3.21 4.71
C VAL A 95 -8.14 -2.60 3.52
N VAL A 96 -7.20 -1.71 3.81
CA VAL A 96 -6.18 -1.24 2.86
C VAL A 96 -4.83 -1.75 3.34
N CYS A 97 -4.14 -2.48 2.48
CA CYS A 97 -2.79 -2.99 2.77
C CYS A 97 -1.78 -2.31 1.85
N CYS A 98 -0.87 -1.54 2.41
CA CYS A 98 0.22 -0.89 1.66
C CYS A 98 1.49 -1.71 1.76
N THR A 99 2.07 -2.05 0.61
CA THR A 99 3.18 -2.99 0.54
C THR A 99 4.10 -2.71 -0.65
N HIS A 100 4.92 -3.68 -0.99
CA HIS A 100 5.95 -3.64 -2.02
C HIS A 100 5.57 -4.46 -3.24
N GLY A 101 6.26 -4.24 -4.37
CA GLY A 101 5.98 -4.94 -5.61
C GLY A 101 6.14 -6.45 -5.51
N ASP A 102 7.13 -6.94 -4.78
CA ASP A 102 7.35 -8.38 -4.59
C ASP A 102 6.21 -9.04 -3.80
N ILE A 103 5.64 -8.33 -2.84
CA ILE A 103 4.51 -8.82 -2.06
C ILE A 103 3.23 -8.85 -2.89
N VAL A 104 3.00 -7.81 -3.71
CA VAL A 104 1.86 -7.79 -4.64
C VAL A 104 1.93 -9.02 -5.56
N GLU A 105 3.09 -9.30 -6.13
CA GLU A 105 3.30 -10.47 -6.98
C GLU A 105 3.02 -11.78 -6.23
N ALA A 106 3.54 -11.90 -5.01
CA ALA A 106 3.35 -13.10 -4.20
C ALA A 106 1.88 -13.33 -3.81
N LEU A 107 1.14 -12.26 -3.55
CA LEU A 107 -0.25 -12.37 -3.08
C LEU A 107 -1.26 -12.61 -4.20
N VAL A 108 -1.10 -11.93 -5.35
CA VAL A 108 -2.11 -11.95 -6.41
C VAL A 108 -1.55 -12.27 -7.79
N GLY A 109 -0.24 -12.48 -7.92
CA GLY A 109 0.39 -12.81 -9.19
C GLY A 109 0.44 -11.64 -10.18
N GLY A 110 0.13 -10.43 -9.73
CA GLY A 110 0.07 -9.24 -10.57
C GLY A 110 1.25 -8.31 -10.35
N ASP A 111 1.32 -7.29 -11.19
CA ASP A 111 2.33 -6.26 -11.13
C ASP A 111 1.66 -4.90 -11.06
N LEU A 112 2.04 -4.09 -10.08
CA LEU A 112 1.51 -2.74 -9.89
C LEU A 112 2.63 -1.72 -10.04
N LYS A 113 2.34 -0.60 -10.69
CA LYS A 113 3.21 0.56 -10.65
C LYS A 113 3.17 1.19 -9.25
N LYS A 114 4.21 1.92 -8.88
CA LYS A 114 4.28 2.62 -7.59
C LYS A 114 3.10 3.59 -7.46
N GLY A 115 2.33 3.44 -6.39
CA GLY A 115 1.14 4.23 -6.13
C GLY A 115 -0.16 3.66 -6.72
N ALA A 116 -0.08 2.59 -7.50
CA ALA A 116 -1.24 1.90 -8.04
C ALA A 116 -1.78 0.87 -7.04
N ALA A 117 -3.02 0.44 -7.25
CA ALA A 117 -3.69 -0.51 -6.36
C ALA A 117 -4.55 -1.50 -7.10
N TYR A 118 -4.74 -2.68 -6.50
CA TYR A 118 -5.78 -3.61 -6.88
C TYR A 118 -6.93 -3.53 -5.88
N VAL A 119 -8.15 -3.53 -6.38
CA VAL A 119 -9.36 -3.71 -5.58
C VAL A 119 -9.74 -5.17 -5.66
N LEU A 120 -9.96 -5.79 -4.49
CA LEU A 120 -10.34 -7.19 -4.40
C LEU A 120 -11.74 -7.32 -3.81
N GLU A 121 -12.50 -8.27 -4.35
CA GLU A 121 -13.77 -8.71 -3.79
C GLU A 121 -13.63 -10.17 -3.38
N ASP A 122 -13.86 -10.47 -2.11
CA ASP A 122 -13.73 -11.82 -1.55
C ASP A 122 -12.36 -12.45 -1.87
N GLY A 123 -11.31 -11.65 -1.83
CA GLY A 123 -9.94 -12.09 -2.07
C GLY A 123 -9.52 -12.18 -3.54
N GLU A 124 -10.39 -11.84 -4.48
CA GLU A 124 -10.08 -11.88 -5.91
C GLU A 124 -9.97 -10.47 -6.49
N VAL A 125 -8.96 -10.26 -7.34
CA VAL A 125 -8.78 -8.97 -8.01
C VAL A 125 -9.91 -8.74 -9.00
N VAL A 126 -10.63 -7.63 -8.83
CA VAL A 126 -11.73 -7.23 -9.71
C VAL A 126 -11.47 -5.93 -10.46
N ARG A 127 -10.49 -5.15 -10.02
CA ARG A 127 -10.22 -3.85 -10.62
C ARG A 127 -8.81 -3.39 -10.30
N GLU A 128 -8.19 -2.68 -11.22
CA GLU A 128 -6.93 -1.97 -10.97
C GLU A 128 -7.19 -0.47 -10.94
N LEU A 129 -6.64 0.21 -9.93
CA LEU A 129 -6.64 1.67 -9.85
C LEU A 129 -5.25 2.15 -10.27
N PRO A 130 -5.14 2.89 -11.38
CA PRO A 130 -3.83 3.42 -11.78
C PRO A 130 -3.28 4.41 -10.77
N ALA A 131 -1.95 4.55 -10.73
CA ALA A 131 -1.30 5.50 -9.84
C ALA A 131 -1.73 6.93 -10.18
N PRO A 132 -2.05 7.74 -9.18
CA PRO A 132 -2.39 9.15 -9.39
C PRO A 132 -1.22 10.01 -9.83
#